data_6924211835891f6e1b72d3baf8989f18
#
_entry.id   6924211835891f6e1b72d3baf8989f18
#
_cell.length_a   1.000
_cell.length_b   1.000
_cell.length_c   1.000
_cell.angle_alpha   90.00
_cell.angle_beta   90.00
_cell.angle_gamma   90.00
#
_symmetry.space_group_name_H-M   'P 1'
#
loop_
_entity.id
_entity.type
_entity.pdbx_description
1 polymer ?
#
loop_
_entity_poly.entity_id
_entity_poly.type
_entity_poly.pdbx_seq_one_letter_code
_entity_poly.pdbx_strand_id
1 'polypeptide(L)'
;MTSTVEATAAADGAKVAGHRFDRAHAPLLLTLALGVFAGALDLGVLSPALPAIAHTFNIAPRAVAWTFTLYLFANVVSIPIASKLSDTLGRRPVYTFCVALFGAGSVLAIAAPSFGVFLFARAVQAAGAGGIFPVATAAIADRVPSERRGSALGLLGAVWGLAAIIGPNVGGIVTHFFSWHWIFAANVPLALVVIALTQRYVPNFAARVRGPLDIAGIATLAIGLLGVMVGLTRLDARTALVGNEVTAAGLAVALIAFGALVPIERRAAAPIIAPALFATRQLIVTYGLEVLIGLLEGALFFIPAALVAADRLTPVGAGGIAAIGALMFVAVIPLAGRALDAVGSRTVLLCGAAISALGLGLFAAALQTLWLAVIGITLAGIGFGALLGAPTRYIITNEAPQTMRATAVGLLSVFLIIGQIVGGSLAGGAVGGRLDDVGGYRFAYAMFAALAVVAVLGSLLLASRANERDAPRNIPPPQA
;
A
#
# COMPACT_ATOMS: atom_id res chain seq x y z
N MET A 1 -54.46 -4.23 17.03
CA MET A 1 -53.22 -4.87 16.55
C MET A 1 -52.42 -4.03 15.52
N THR A 2 -52.89 -2.87 15.10
CA THR A 2 -52.22 -1.96 14.15
C THR A 2 -51.25 -0.95 14.78
N SER A 3 -51.42 -0.62 16.08
CA SER A 3 -50.58 0.38 16.77
C SER A 3 -49.16 -0.10 17.20
N THR A 4 -48.96 -1.41 17.34
CA THR A 4 -47.67 -2.00 17.74
C THR A 4 -46.72 -2.16 16.58
N VAL A 5 -47.22 -2.31 15.34
CA VAL A 5 -46.38 -2.42 14.13
C VAL A 5 -45.82 -1.07 13.69
N GLU A 6 -46.59 0.03 13.86
CA GLU A 6 -46.11 1.38 13.57
C GLU A 6 -45.07 1.88 14.58
N ALA A 7 -45.18 1.50 15.86
CA ALA A 7 -44.19 1.83 16.86
C ALA A 7 -42.85 1.14 16.64
N THR A 8 -42.84 -0.10 16.11
CA THR A 8 -41.62 -0.84 15.78
C THR A 8 -40.94 -0.30 14.50
N ALA A 9 -41.72 0.11 13.51
CA ALA A 9 -41.18 0.74 12.29
C ALA A 9 -40.60 2.15 12.56
N ALA A 10 -41.19 2.91 13.49
CA ALA A 10 -40.66 4.20 13.92
C ALA A 10 -39.37 4.06 14.76
N ALA A 11 -39.25 3.00 15.56
CA ALA A 11 -38.04 2.70 16.35
C ALA A 11 -36.89 2.21 15.48
N ASP A 12 -37.15 1.48 14.40
CA ASP A 12 -36.12 1.08 13.42
C ASP A 12 -35.71 2.22 12.48
N GLY A 13 -36.64 3.13 12.13
CA GLY A 13 -36.31 4.36 11.40
C GLY A 13 -35.43 5.34 12.18
N ALA A 14 -35.56 5.38 13.48
CA ALA A 14 -34.74 6.23 14.37
C ALA A 14 -33.30 5.71 14.54
N LYS A 15 -33.02 4.42 14.28
CA LYS A 15 -31.68 3.84 14.33
C LYS A 15 -30.79 4.15 13.12
N VAL A 16 -31.36 4.70 12.04
CA VAL A 16 -30.62 5.13 10.84
C VAL A 16 -30.16 6.60 10.94
N ALA A 17 -30.59 7.32 11.98
CA ALA A 17 -30.21 8.71 12.20
C ALA A 17 -28.82 8.83 12.82
N GLY A 18 -27.81 9.12 11.96
CA GLY A 18 -26.61 9.83 12.34
C GLY A 18 -25.71 9.16 13.38
N HIS A 19 -24.85 8.24 12.93
CA HIS A 19 -23.69 7.80 13.71
C HIS A 19 -22.69 8.95 13.89
N ARG A 20 -23.01 9.89 14.77
CA ARG A 20 -22.04 10.90 15.25
C ARG A 20 -20.91 10.12 15.96
N PHE A 21 -19.67 10.31 15.52
CA PHE A 21 -18.49 9.83 16.24
C PHE A 21 -18.60 10.24 17.70
N ASP A 22 -18.46 9.27 18.60
CA ASP A 22 -18.48 9.53 20.02
C ASP A 22 -17.32 10.45 20.36
N ARG A 23 -17.61 11.62 20.92
CA ARG A 23 -16.63 12.66 21.28
C ARG A 23 -15.50 12.10 22.16
N ALA A 24 -15.76 11.00 22.88
CA ALA A 24 -14.79 10.33 23.72
C ALA A 24 -13.63 9.66 22.93
N HIS A 25 -13.89 9.16 21.73
CA HIS A 25 -12.88 8.47 20.90
C HIS A 25 -12.23 9.39 19.85
N ALA A 26 -12.79 10.59 19.63
CA ALA A 26 -12.30 11.51 18.61
C ALA A 26 -10.81 11.90 18.77
N PRO A 27 -10.27 12.19 19.97
CA PRO A 27 -8.85 12.52 20.11
C PRO A 27 -7.92 11.35 19.78
N LEU A 28 -8.30 10.12 20.15
CA LEU A 28 -7.58 8.91 19.79
C LEU A 28 -7.53 8.74 18.26
N LEU A 29 -8.70 8.80 17.61
CA LEU A 29 -8.82 8.63 16.17
C LEU A 29 -8.05 9.69 15.40
N LEU A 30 -8.13 10.95 15.83
CA LEU A 30 -7.37 12.05 15.23
C LEU A 30 -5.86 11.84 15.35
N THR A 31 -5.38 11.42 16.53
CA THR A 31 -3.96 11.13 16.76
C THR A 31 -3.45 10.03 15.83
N LEU A 32 -4.19 8.93 15.74
CA LEU A 32 -3.82 7.79 14.89
C LEU A 32 -3.91 8.16 13.40
N ALA A 33 -4.94 8.92 13.01
CA ALA A 33 -5.13 9.41 11.65
C ALA A 33 -4.01 10.36 11.21
N LEU A 34 -3.55 11.27 12.07
CA LEU A 34 -2.42 12.17 11.77
C LEU A 34 -1.12 11.41 11.51
N GLY A 35 -0.83 10.36 12.29
CA GLY A 35 0.36 9.54 12.03
C GLY A 35 0.26 8.76 10.72
N VAL A 36 -0.92 8.18 10.44
CA VAL A 36 -1.18 7.50 9.16
C VAL A 36 -1.08 8.49 7.99
N PHE A 37 -1.61 9.70 8.15
CA PHE A 37 -1.48 10.77 7.16
C PHE A 37 -0.03 11.12 6.87
N ALA A 38 0.81 11.28 7.91
CA ALA A 38 2.23 11.58 7.76
C ALA A 38 2.96 10.51 6.94
N GLY A 39 2.76 9.22 7.27
CA GLY A 39 3.39 8.10 6.55
C GLY A 39 2.92 7.98 5.10
N ALA A 40 1.63 8.17 4.85
CA ALA A 40 1.05 8.10 3.51
C ALA A 40 1.45 9.31 2.63
N LEU A 41 1.45 10.51 3.21
CA LEU A 41 1.83 11.73 2.53
C LEU A 41 3.29 11.67 2.04
N ASP A 42 4.19 11.14 2.86
CA ASP A 42 5.62 11.01 2.56
C ASP A 42 5.90 10.20 1.28
N LEU A 43 5.09 9.17 1.01
CA LEU A 43 5.17 8.41 -0.23
C LEU A 43 4.76 9.26 -1.45
N GLY A 44 3.67 10.01 -1.32
CA GLY A 44 3.12 10.81 -2.42
C GLY A 44 3.98 12.02 -2.81
N VAL A 45 4.52 12.74 -1.83
CA VAL A 45 5.29 13.98 -2.06
C VAL A 45 6.64 13.73 -2.74
N LEU A 46 7.16 12.51 -2.66
CA LEU A 46 8.50 12.19 -3.14
C LEU A 46 8.59 12.14 -4.67
N SER A 47 7.56 11.65 -5.36
CA SER A 47 7.59 11.43 -6.80
C SER A 47 7.97 12.69 -7.60
N PRO A 48 7.37 13.87 -7.38
CA PRO A 48 7.78 15.09 -8.06
C PRO A 48 9.17 15.63 -7.65
N ALA A 49 9.67 15.19 -6.49
CA ALA A 49 10.97 15.60 -5.97
C ALA A 49 12.15 14.79 -6.55
N LEU A 50 11.92 13.63 -7.15
CA LEU A 50 12.97 12.73 -7.63
C LEU A 50 13.96 13.41 -8.59
N PRO A 51 13.56 14.23 -9.57
CA PRO A 51 14.52 14.94 -10.44
C PRO A 51 15.43 15.90 -9.67
N ALA A 52 14.88 16.64 -8.70
CA ALA A 52 15.64 17.57 -7.88
C ALA A 52 16.66 16.85 -6.97
N ILE A 53 16.27 15.69 -6.40
CA ILE A 53 17.13 14.82 -5.62
C ILE A 53 18.26 14.27 -6.49
N ALA A 54 17.95 13.79 -7.71
CA ALA A 54 18.93 13.30 -8.68
C ALA A 54 19.99 14.36 -8.98
N HIS A 55 19.54 15.58 -9.23
CA HIS A 55 20.42 16.72 -9.53
C HIS A 55 21.30 17.08 -8.33
N THR A 56 20.73 17.12 -7.11
CA THR A 56 21.46 17.47 -5.89
C THR A 56 22.63 16.49 -5.62
N PHE A 57 22.41 15.20 -5.81
CA PHE A 57 23.43 14.18 -5.54
C PHE A 57 24.22 13.77 -6.80
N ASN A 58 23.96 14.40 -7.93
CA ASN A 58 24.60 14.09 -9.22
C ASN A 58 24.57 12.58 -9.55
N ILE A 59 23.41 11.96 -9.45
CA ILE A 59 23.22 10.53 -9.66
C ILE A 59 22.39 10.24 -10.90
N ALA A 60 22.64 9.06 -11.47
CA ALA A 60 21.86 8.60 -12.62
C ALA A 60 20.38 8.42 -12.23
N PRO A 61 19.45 8.72 -13.16
CA PRO A 61 18.01 8.55 -12.94
C PRO A 61 17.60 7.16 -12.42
N ARG A 62 18.28 6.12 -12.88
CA ARG A 62 18.07 4.74 -12.42
C ARG A 62 18.37 4.57 -10.92
N ALA A 63 19.38 5.27 -10.39
CA ALA A 63 19.72 5.20 -8.99
C ALA A 63 18.65 5.85 -8.11
N VAL A 64 17.94 6.89 -8.62
CA VAL A 64 16.88 7.58 -7.88
C VAL A 64 15.72 6.65 -7.53
N ALA A 65 15.42 5.65 -8.37
CA ALA A 65 14.36 4.67 -8.10
C ALA A 65 14.59 3.91 -6.78
N TRP A 66 15.85 3.76 -6.35
CA TRP A 66 16.20 3.15 -5.06
C TRP A 66 15.62 3.89 -3.86
N THR A 67 15.41 5.19 -3.98
CA THR A 67 14.78 6.01 -2.94
C THR A 67 13.39 5.48 -2.57
N PHE A 68 12.63 5.06 -3.56
CA PHE A 68 11.30 4.50 -3.38
C PHE A 68 11.35 3.00 -3.05
N THR A 69 12.14 2.24 -3.80
CA THR A 69 12.22 0.78 -3.66
C THR A 69 12.75 0.37 -2.27
N LEU A 70 13.83 1.03 -1.79
CA LEU A 70 14.40 0.75 -0.46
C LEU A 70 13.42 1.16 0.66
N TYR A 71 12.68 2.25 0.46
CA TYR A 71 11.63 2.65 1.40
C TYR A 71 10.55 1.57 1.53
N LEU A 72 10.00 1.09 0.43
CA LEU A 72 8.98 0.03 0.44
C LEU A 72 9.52 -1.26 1.06
N PHE A 73 10.76 -1.62 0.76
CA PHE A 73 11.43 -2.77 1.35
C PHE A 73 11.52 -2.66 2.87
N ALA A 74 12.07 -1.57 3.39
CA ALA A 74 12.20 -1.35 4.83
C ALA A 74 10.82 -1.25 5.52
N ASN A 75 9.84 -0.67 4.84
CA ASN A 75 8.45 -0.58 5.30
C ASN A 75 7.85 -1.98 5.50
N VAL A 76 7.91 -2.85 4.48
CA VAL A 76 7.36 -4.23 4.56
C VAL A 76 8.02 -5.05 5.66
N VAL A 77 9.34 -4.98 5.78
CA VAL A 77 10.06 -5.74 6.81
C VAL A 77 9.69 -5.26 8.22
N SER A 78 9.41 -3.98 8.40
CA SER A 78 9.06 -3.42 9.70
C SER A 78 7.61 -3.72 10.15
N ILE A 79 6.68 -3.98 9.22
CA ILE A 79 5.27 -4.25 9.54
C ILE A 79 5.10 -5.41 10.55
N PRO A 80 5.60 -6.63 10.31
CA PRO A 80 5.44 -7.74 11.25
C PRO A 80 6.19 -7.50 12.56
N ILE A 81 7.35 -6.84 12.50
CA ILE A 81 8.15 -6.50 13.69
C ILE A 81 7.36 -5.55 14.59
N ALA A 82 6.88 -4.44 14.04
CA ALA A 82 6.14 -3.44 14.79
C ALA A 82 4.80 -3.99 15.31
N SER A 83 4.10 -4.80 14.51
CA SER A 83 2.86 -5.47 14.92
C SER A 83 3.10 -6.36 16.13
N LYS A 84 4.10 -7.24 16.09
CA LYS A 84 4.44 -8.13 17.18
C LYS A 84 4.92 -7.38 18.43
N LEU A 85 5.80 -6.38 18.25
CA LEU A 85 6.25 -5.53 19.34
C LEU A 85 5.06 -4.79 20.00
N SER A 86 4.08 -4.34 19.21
CA SER A 86 2.91 -3.66 19.75
C SER A 86 2.01 -4.60 20.56
N ASP A 87 1.97 -5.89 20.23
CA ASP A 87 1.25 -6.90 21.00
C ASP A 87 1.97 -7.25 22.31
N THR A 88 3.31 -7.15 22.34
CA THR A 88 4.12 -7.52 23.50
C THR A 88 4.46 -6.35 24.43
N LEU A 89 4.73 -5.17 23.89
CA LEU A 89 5.13 -3.96 24.66
C LEU A 89 3.96 -2.99 24.86
N GLY A 90 2.87 -3.18 24.10
CA GLY A 90 1.71 -2.30 24.11
C GLY A 90 1.70 -1.29 22.95
N ARG A 91 0.51 -0.76 22.65
CA ARG A 91 0.28 0.10 21.47
C ARG A 91 1.00 1.44 21.56
N ARG A 92 0.90 2.10 22.73
CA ARG A 92 1.45 3.45 22.93
C ARG A 92 2.97 3.53 22.75
N PRO A 93 3.81 2.73 23.43
CA PRO A 93 5.26 2.83 23.30
C PRO A 93 5.71 2.49 21.88
N VAL A 94 5.11 1.48 21.22
CA VAL A 94 5.52 1.08 19.88
C VAL A 94 5.06 2.11 18.84
N TYR A 95 3.86 2.67 18.95
CA TYR A 95 3.42 3.74 18.05
C TYR A 95 4.31 4.97 18.19
N THR A 96 4.65 5.37 19.43
CA THR A 96 5.60 6.47 19.70
C THR A 96 6.95 6.20 19.07
N PHE A 97 7.49 4.99 19.24
CA PHE A 97 8.77 4.60 18.66
C PHE A 97 8.74 4.65 17.13
N CYS A 98 7.69 4.14 16.49
CA CYS A 98 7.52 4.17 15.04
C CYS A 98 7.48 5.62 14.51
N VAL A 99 6.72 6.50 15.15
CA VAL A 99 6.65 7.92 14.75
C VAL A 99 7.98 8.65 15.01
N ALA A 100 8.65 8.34 16.11
CA ALA A 100 9.98 8.91 16.41
C ALA A 100 11.02 8.47 15.38
N LEU A 101 11.00 7.20 14.98
CA LEU A 101 11.90 6.65 13.97
C LEU A 101 11.63 7.30 12.60
N PHE A 102 10.35 7.50 12.23
CA PHE A 102 9.93 8.23 11.03
C PHE A 102 10.47 9.68 11.04
N GLY A 103 10.33 10.39 12.17
CA GLY A 103 10.85 11.74 12.34
C GLY A 103 12.39 11.80 12.30
N ALA A 104 13.06 10.86 12.96
CA ALA A 104 14.54 10.77 12.94
C ALA A 104 15.07 10.50 11.53
N GLY A 105 14.44 9.60 10.77
CA GLY A 105 14.76 9.38 9.36
C GLY A 105 14.59 10.64 8.52
N SER A 106 13.55 11.45 8.80
CA SER A 106 13.34 12.73 8.12
C SER A 106 14.45 13.75 8.43
N VAL A 107 14.90 13.85 9.69
CA VAL A 107 16.05 14.69 10.08
C VAL A 107 17.33 14.24 9.37
N LEU A 108 17.59 12.94 9.33
CA LEU A 108 18.74 12.38 8.62
C LEU A 108 18.69 12.67 7.11
N ALA A 109 17.49 12.61 6.49
CA ALA A 109 17.32 12.93 5.08
C ALA A 109 17.62 14.39 4.75
N ILE A 110 17.24 15.33 5.63
CA ILE A 110 17.56 16.77 5.50
C ILE A 110 19.08 16.99 5.57
N ALA A 111 19.76 16.30 6.48
CA ALA A 111 21.19 16.48 6.74
C ALA A 111 22.08 15.59 5.85
N ALA A 112 21.54 14.85 4.89
CA ALA A 112 22.28 13.85 4.12
C ALA A 112 23.33 14.47 3.20
N PRO A 113 24.65 14.22 3.43
CA PRO A 113 25.71 14.77 2.59
C PRO A 113 25.96 13.98 1.30
N SER A 114 25.36 12.78 1.19
CA SER A 114 25.51 11.88 0.05
C SER A 114 24.23 11.08 -0.19
N PHE A 115 24.07 10.58 -1.41
CA PHE A 115 22.93 9.74 -1.75
C PHE A 115 22.86 8.45 -0.90
N GLY A 116 23.98 7.85 -0.56
CA GLY A 116 24.01 6.67 0.32
C GLY A 116 23.45 6.97 1.71
N VAL A 117 23.82 8.11 2.31
CA VAL A 117 23.26 8.56 3.61
C VAL A 117 21.78 8.90 3.46
N PHE A 118 21.37 9.50 2.35
CA PHE A 118 19.96 9.76 2.05
C PHE A 118 19.15 8.47 1.94
N LEU A 119 19.67 7.44 1.26
CA LEU A 119 19.02 6.12 1.20
C LEU A 119 18.91 5.47 2.58
N PHE A 120 19.95 5.55 3.40
CA PHE A 120 19.90 5.07 4.78
C PHE A 120 18.84 5.81 5.60
N ALA A 121 18.77 7.13 5.47
CA ALA A 121 17.74 7.95 6.11
C ALA A 121 16.32 7.52 5.70
N ARG A 122 16.14 7.23 4.41
CA ARG A 122 14.86 6.70 3.86
C ARG A 122 14.51 5.32 4.42
N ALA A 123 15.49 4.44 4.59
CA ALA A 123 15.27 3.13 5.22
C ALA A 123 14.85 3.27 6.69
N VAL A 124 15.50 4.16 7.46
CA VAL A 124 15.13 4.47 8.86
C VAL A 124 13.69 5.05 8.92
N GLN A 125 13.38 6.00 8.06
CA GLN A 125 12.06 6.62 7.97
C GLN A 125 10.98 5.57 7.65
N ALA A 126 11.24 4.71 6.68
CA ALA A 126 10.33 3.65 6.25
C ALA A 126 10.11 2.59 7.33
N ALA A 127 11.15 2.24 8.08
CA ALA A 127 11.04 1.32 9.22
C ALA A 127 10.09 1.87 10.29
N GLY A 128 10.07 3.18 10.51
CA GLY A 128 9.07 3.84 11.34
C GLY A 128 7.67 3.80 10.70
N ALA A 129 7.56 4.23 9.45
CA ALA A 129 6.28 4.33 8.74
C ALA A 129 5.53 2.99 8.65
N GLY A 130 6.25 1.88 8.44
CA GLY A 130 5.66 0.54 8.31
C GLY A 130 4.93 0.08 9.57
N GLY A 131 5.34 0.55 10.76
CA GLY A 131 4.64 0.24 12.00
C GLY A 131 3.43 1.13 12.30
N ILE A 132 3.35 2.33 11.72
CA ILE A 132 2.31 3.32 12.06
C ILE A 132 0.90 2.78 11.76
N PHE A 133 0.66 2.31 10.54
CA PHE A 133 -0.67 1.87 10.12
C PHE A 133 -1.17 0.63 10.88
N PRO A 134 -0.41 -0.48 11.00
CA PRO A 134 -0.86 -1.69 11.69
C PRO A 134 -1.07 -1.45 13.19
N VAL A 135 -0.19 -0.67 13.84
CA VAL A 135 -0.35 -0.35 15.27
C VAL A 135 -1.56 0.57 15.50
N ALA A 136 -1.82 1.54 14.62
CA ALA A 136 -3.03 2.36 14.66
C ALA A 136 -4.30 1.51 14.51
N THR A 137 -4.31 0.59 13.54
CA THR A 137 -5.42 -0.34 13.31
C THR A 137 -5.70 -1.21 14.55
N ALA A 138 -4.64 -1.74 15.16
CA ALA A 138 -4.75 -2.53 16.38
C ALA A 138 -5.25 -1.70 17.58
N ALA A 139 -4.78 -0.46 17.73
CA ALA A 139 -5.25 0.43 18.79
C ALA A 139 -6.75 0.78 18.65
N ILE A 140 -7.23 0.97 17.41
CA ILE A 140 -8.66 1.14 17.12
C ILE A 140 -9.44 -0.12 17.49
N ALA A 141 -8.96 -1.31 17.07
CA ALA A 141 -9.61 -2.59 17.36
C ALA A 141 -9.73 -2.86 18.86
N ASP A 142 -8.78 -2.37 19.65
CA ASP A 142 -8.75 -2.54 21.10
C ASP A 142 -9.68 -1.58 21.87
N ARG A 143 -10.02 -0.42 21.29
CA ARG A 143 -10.76 0.66 21.99
C ARG A 143 -12.11 1.01 21.41
N VAL A 144 -12.26 0.85 20.12
CA VAL A 144 -13.51 1.21 19.47
C VAL A 144 -14.47 0.03 19.52
N PRO A 145 -15.72 0.20 19.99
CA PRO A 145 -16.73 -0.85 19.98
C PRO A 145 -16.91 -1.46 18.60
N SER A 146 -17.25 -2.75 18.55
CA SER A 146 -17.38 -3.54 17.31
C SER A 146 -18.27 -2.87 16.27
N GLU A 147 -19.38 -2.25 16.71
CA GLU A 147 -20.39 -1.58 15.88
C GLU A 147 -19.86 -0.32 15.16
N ARG A 148 -18.79 0.28 15.69
CA ARG A 148 -18.19 1.53 15.17
C ARG A 148 -16.78 1.31 14.60
N ARG A 149 -16.23 0.12 14.77
CA ARG A 149 -14.86 -0.21 14.34
C ARG A 149 -14.68 -0.07 12.83
N GLY A 150 -15.68 -0.48 12.06
CA GLY A 150 -15.66 -0.34 10.60
C GLY A 150 -15.52 1.12 10.16
N SER A 151 -16.30 2.02 10.75
CA SER A 151 -16.22 3.46 10.47
C SER A 151 -14.88 4.08 10.87
N ALA A 152 -14.32 3.64 12.01
CA ALA A 152 -13.02 4.13 12.48
C ALA A 152 -11.86 3.66 11.59
N LEU A 153 -11.88 2.40 11.14
CA LEU A 153 -10.93 1.88 10.17
C LEU A 153 -11.10 2.52 8.79
N GLY A 154 -12.35 2.77 8.39
CA GLY A 154 -12.68 3.53 7.18
C GLY A 154 -12.10 4.94 7.18
N LEU A 155 -12.06 5.61 8.34
CA LEU A 155 -11.40 6.90 8.50
C LEU A 155 -9.90 6.81 8.18
N LEU A 156 -9.19 5.78 8.66
CA LEU A 156 -7.76 5.61 8.34
C LEU A 156 -7.55 5.38 6.83
N GLY A 157 -8.43 4.61 6.20
CA GLY A 157 -8.40 4.42 4.74
C GLY A 157 -8.67 5.71 3.97
N ALA A 158 -9.62 6.52 4.41
CA ALA A 158 -9.92 7.82 3.81
C ALA A 158 -8.76 8.80 3.95
N VAL A 159 -8.09 8.81 5.11
CA VAL A 159 -6.89 9.63 5.35
C VAL A 159 -5.73 9.20 4.47
N TRP A 160 -5.53 7.90 4.28
CA TRP A 160 -4.55 7.36 3.34
C TRP A 160 -4.84 7.83 1.91
N GLY A 161 -6.08 7.69 1.44
CA GLY A 161 -6.50 8.15 0.13
C GLY A 161 -6.35 9.66 -0.07
N LEU A 162 -6.68 10.46 0.95
CA LEU A 162 -6.49 11.91 0.93
C LEU A 162 -5.00 12.27 0.79
N ALA A 163 -4.13 11.58 1.52
CA ALA A 163 -2.69 11.76 1.43
C ALA A 163 -2.15 11.43 0.03
N ALA A 164 -2.69 10.39 -0.63
CA ALA A 164 -2.32 10.01 -1.99
C ALA A 164 -2.67 11.10 -3.02
N ILE A 165 -3.78 11.83 -2.82
CA ILE A 165 -4.19 12.96 -3.68
C ILE A 165 -3.33 14.19 -3.40
N ILE A 166 -3.16 14.55 -2.13
CA ILE A 166 -2.47 15.78 -1.72
C ILE A 166 -0.96 15.64 -1.95
N GLY A 167 -0.39 14.45 -1.75
CA GLY A 167 1.04 14.20 -1.78
C GLY A 167 1.74 14.74 -3.04
N PRO A 168 1.40 14.28 -4.24
CA PRO A 168 2.06 14.74 -5.46
C PRO A 168 1.93 16.24 -5.68
N ASN A 169 0.80 16.86 -5.32
CA ASN A 169 0.60 18.29 -5.45
C ASN A 169 1.49 19.08 -4.47
N VAL A 170 1.51 18.68 -3.20
CA VAL A 170 2.40 19.29 -2.20
C VAL A 170 3.85 19.11 -2.59
N GLY A 171 4.24 17.92 -3.03
CA GLY A 171 5.60 17.64 -3.52
C GLY A 171 5.99 18.52 -4.69
N GLY A 172 5.11 18.68 -5.68
CA GLY A 172 5.31 19.55 -6.83
C GLY A 172 5.45 21.02 -6.44
N ILE A 173 4.58 21.54 -5.57
CA ILE A 173 4.63 22.92 -5.07
C ILE A 173 5.92 23.15 -4.29
N VAL A 174 6.25 22.25 -3.34
CA VAL A 174 7.45 22.41 -2.51
C VAL A 174 8.73 22.39 -3.37
N THR A 175 8.83 21.50 -4.33
CA THR A 175 10.01 21.43 -5.21
C THR A 175 10.10 22.54 -6.23
N HIS A 176 8.98 23.17 -6.57
CA HIS A 176 8.97 24.32 -7.48
C HIS A 176 9.40 25.62 -6.79
N PHE A 177 8.88 25.88 -5.58
CA PHE A 177 9.13 27.16 -4.88
C PHE A 177 10.23 27.09 -3.82
N PHE A 178 10.56 25.87 -3.35
CA PHE A 178 11.50 25.62 -2.28
C PHE A 178 12.43 24.46 -2.64
N SER A 179 13.35 24.13 -1.74
CA SER A 179 14.19 22.93 -1.87
C SER A 179 13.40 21.67 -1.45
N TRP A 180 13.71 20.52 -2.08
CA TRP A 180 13.14 19.22 -1.70
C TRP A 180 13.35 18.86 -0.23
N HIS A 181 14.36 19.44 0.45
CA HIS A 181 14.59 19.23 1.87
C HIS A 181 13.38 19.62 2.75
N TRP A 182 12.58 20.60 2.30
CA TRP A 182 11.39 21.04 3.04
C TRP A 182 10.30 19.97 3.12
N ILE A 183 10.28 19.00 2.20
CA ILE A 183 9.39 17.83 2.27
C ILE A 183 9.66 17.08 3.57
N PHE A 184 10.93 16.81 3.86
CA PHE A 184 11.34 16.10 5.07
C PHE A 184 11.27 16.99 6.31
N ALA A 185 11.57 18.28 6.17
CA ALA A 185 11.49 19.25 7.27
C ALA A 185 10.07 19.37 7.84
N ALA A 186 9.03 19.29 7.00
CA ALA A 186 7.63 19.30 7.44
C ALA A 186 7.24 18.06 8.24
N ASN A 187 7.87 16.91 8.00
CA ASN A 187 7.60 15.69 8.75
C ASN A 187 8.06 15.78 10.21
N VAL A 188 9.09 16.57 10.51
CA VAL A 188 9.67 16.66 11.87
C VAL A 188 8.67 17.27 12.87
N PRO A 189 8.13 18.49 12.66
CA PRO A 189 7.13 19.04 13.59
C PRO A 189 5.85 18.18 13.62
N LEU A 190 5.44 17.59 12.49
CA LEU A 190 4.29 16.69 12.46
C LEU A 190 4.52 15.45 13.34
N ALA A 191 5.70 14.83 13.26
CA ALA A 191 6.06 13.70 14.12
C ALA A 191 6.07 14.08 15.60
N LEU A 192 6.60 15.24 15.96
CA LEU A 192 6.60 15.74 17.34
C LEU A 192 5.16 15.95 17.87
N VAL A 193 4.28 16.54 17.06
CA VAL A 193 2.86 16.71 17.40
C VAL A 193 2.20 15.34 17.60
N VAL A 194 2.39 14.40 16.68
CA VAL A 194 1.82 13.05 16.79
C VAL A 194 2.34 12.33 18.04
N ILE A 195 3.63 12.45 18.37
CA ILE A 195 4.20 11.89 19.61
C ILE A 195 3.51 12.49 20.84
N ALA A 196 3.40 13.81 20.91
CA ALA A 196 2.76 14.50 22.03
C ALA A 196 1.31 14.06 22.22
N LEU A 197 0.54 14.01 21.13
CA LEU A 197 -0.84 13.53 21.13
C LEU A 197 -0.93 12.04 21.52
N THR A 198 0.02 11.22 21.05
CA THR A 198 0.08 9.79 21.39
C THR A 198 0.27 9.60 22.90
N GLN A 199 1.17 10.36 23.52
CA GLN A 199 1.39 10.30 24.97
C GLN A 199 0.13 10.67 25.77
N ARG A 200 -0.71 11.55 25.23
CA ARG A 200 -1.91 12.02 25.92
C ARG A 200 -3.15 11.16 25.67
N TYR A 201 -3.33 10.70 24.43
CA TYR A 201 -4.62 10.13 24.01
C TYR A 201 -4.56 8.64 23.65
N VAL A 202 -3.39 8.06 23.37
CA VAL A 202 -3.27 6.63 23.14
C VAL A 202 -3.03 5.94 24.48
N PRO A 203 -3.98 5.11 24.96
CA PRO A 203 -3.81 4.42 26.23
C PRO A 203 -2.68 3.40 26.18
N ASN A 204 -2.00 3.21 27.30
CA ASN A 204 -1.04 2.12 27.44
C ASN A 204 -1.81 0.84 27.81
N PHE A 205 -1.70 -0.19 26.98
CA PHE A 205 -2.31 -1.47 27.22
C PHE A 205 -1.24 -2.45 27.71
N ALA A 206 -1.63 -3.28 28.70
CA ALA A 206 -0.80 -4.40 29.08
C ALA A 206 -0.67 -5.38 27.89
N ALA A 207 0.52 -5.96 27.75
CA ALA A 207 0.82 -6.96 26.75
C ALA A 207 -0.19 -8.13 26.79
N ARG A 208 -0.84 -8.43 25.67
CA ARG A 208 -1.83 -9.50 25.57
C ARG A 208 -1.22 -10.85 25.18
N VAL A 209 -0.07 -10.85 24.53
CA VAL A 209 0.54 -12.09 23.99
C VAL A 209 2.04 -12.08 24.26
N ARG A 210 2.51 -13.07 25.01
CA ARG A 210 3.94 -13.37 25.11
C ARG A 210 4.25 -14.46 24.08
N GLY A 211 5.07 -14.17 23.11
CA GLY A 211 5.52 -15.14 22.13
C GLY A 211 6.79 -14.64 21.43
N PRO A 212 7.68 -15.54 20.99
CA PRO A 212 8.90 -15.16 20.29
C PRO A 212 8.56 -14.47 18.96
N LEU A 213 9.44 -13.54 18.55
CA LEU A 213 9.44 -13.05 17.17
C LEU A 213 9.95 -14.16 16.25
N ASP A 214 9.30 -14.36 15.12
CA ASP A 214 9.81 -15.22 14.06
C ASP A 214 10.93 -14.50 13.28
N ILE A 215 12.10 -14.42 13.91
CA ILE A 215 13.27 -13.75 13.30
C ILE A 215 13.69 -14.46 12.01
N ALA A 216 13.56 -15.80 11.97
CA ALA A 216 13.95 -16.59 10.80
C ALA A 216 13.02 -16.28 9.61
N GLY A 217 11.69 -16.23 9.84
CA GLY A 217 10.71 -15.85 8.81
C GLY A 217 10.92 -14.41 8.32
N ILE A 218 11.11 -13.44 9.26
CA ILE A 218 11.40 -12.04 8.92
C ILE A 218 12.66 -11.94 8.05
N ALA A 219 13.76 -12.56 8.47
CA ALA A 219 15.03 -12.51 7.76
C ALA A 219 14.92 -13.14 6.37
N THR A 220 14.25 -14.29 6.26
CA THR A 220 14.07 -15.00 5.00
C THR A 220 13.19 -14.21 4.04
N LEU A 221 12.09 -13.61 4.53
CA LEU A 221 11.24 -12.71 3.75
C LEU A 221 12.04 -11.49 3.27
N ALA A 222 12.83 -10.86 4.14
CA ALA A 222 13.66 -9.72 3.80
C ALA A 222 14.71 -10.06 2.73
N ILE A 223 15.38 -11.22 2.85
CA ILE A 223 16.35 -11.70 1.86
C ILE A 223 15.67 -11.96 0.52
N GLY A 224 14.49 -12.58 0.51
CA GLY A 224 13.72 -12.83 -0.70
C GLY A 224 13.33 -11.54 -1.42
N LEU A 225 12.82 -10.55 -0.68
CA LEU A 225 12.45 -9.24 -1.21
C LEU A 225 13.66 -8.46 -1.73
N LEU A 226 14.78 -8.51 -0.99
CA LEU A 226 16.04 -7.89 -1.42
C LEU A 226 16.54 -8.53 -2.72
N GLY A 227 16.45 -9.85 -2.83
CA GLY A 227 16.80 -10.58 -4.05
C GLY A 227 15.96 -10.16 -5.26
N VAL A 228 14.62 -10.05 -5.09
CA VAL A 228 13.73 -9.51 -6.13
C VAL A 228 14.14 -8.09 -6.51
N MET A 229 14.33 -7.23 -5.51
CA MET A 229 14.67 -5.84 -5.71
C MET A 229 15.97 -5.67 -6.49
N VAL A 230 17.06 -6.35 -6.08
CA VAL A 230 18.36 -6.30 -6.76
C VAL A 230 18.26 -6.89 -8.16
N GLY A 231 17.59 -8.02 -8.30
CA GLY A 231 17.41 -8.69 -9.59
C GLY A 231 16.66 -7.83 -10.60
N LEU A 232 15.57 -7.21 -10.20
CA LEU A 232 14.71 -6.43 -11.11
C LEU A 232 15.23 -5.02 -11.39
N THR A 233 15.96 -4.37 -10.49
CA THR A 233 16.54 -3.04 -10.74
C THR A 233 17.66 -3.05 -11.80
N ARG A 234 18.20 -4.20 -12.13
CA ARG A 234 19.21 -4.39 -13.19
C ARG A 234 18.61 -4.86 -14.51
N LEU A 235 17.31 -5.13 -14.55
CA LEU A 235 16.62 -5.42 -15.80
C LEU A 235 16.64 -4.18 -16.71
N ASP A 236 17.22 -4.36 -17.91
CA ASP A 236 17.07 -3.43 -19.01
C ASP A 236 16.12 -4.08 -20.01
N ALA A 237 15.01 -3.44 -20.32
CA ALA A 237 14.02 -3.98 -21.26
C ALA A 237 14.58 -4.19 -22.68
N ARG A 238 15.74 -3.59 -22.98
CA ARG A 238 16.43 -3.71 -24.29
C ARG A 238 17.48 -4.81 -24.33
N THR A 239 18.00 -5.22 -23.17
CA THR A 239 18.90 -6.37 -23.06
C THR A 239 18.13 -7.52 -22.47
N ALA A 240 18.01 -8.61 -23.24
CA ALA A 240 17.24 -9.79 -22.85
C ALA A 240 17.48 -10.19 -21.38
N LEU A 241 16.43 -10.67 -20.71
CA LEU A 241 16.37 -11.17 -19.33
C LEU A 241 17.56 -12.08 -18.90
N VAL A 242 18.35 -12.59 -19.83
CA VAL A 242 19.35 -13.66 -19.64
C VAL A 242 20.79 -13.14 -19.57
N GLY A 243 21.03 -11.85 -19.81
CA GLY A 243 22.41 -11.35 -19.99
C GLY A 243 23.08 -10.71 -18.75
N ASN A 244 22.41 -10.62 -17.61
CA ASN A 244 22.97 -9.94 -16.44
C ASN A 244 23.08 -10.90 -15.25
N GLU A 245 24.32 -11.27 -14.89
CA GLU A 245 24.61 -12.16 -13.74
C GLU A 245 23.99 -11.65 -12.43
N VAL A 246 23.94 -10.34 -12.22
CA VAL A 246 23.33 -9.75 -11.02
C VAL A 246 21.82 -9.96 -10.98
N THR A 247 21.14 -9.85 -12.13
CA THR A 247 19.71 -10.16 -12.25
C THR A 247 19.45 -11.64 -11.95
N ALA A 248 20.21 -12.53 -12.57
CA ALA A 248 20.06 -13.97 -12.34
C ALA A 248 20.34 -14.35 -10.89
N ALA A 249 21.42 -13.83 -10.30
CA ALA A 249 21.78 -14.07 -8.90
C ALA A 249 20.72 -13.53 -7.93
N GLY A 250 20.22 -12.29 -8.14
CA GLY A 250 19.18 -11.71 -7.33
C GLY A 250 17.88 -12.52 -7.35
N LEU A 251 17.42 -12.92 -8.54
CA LEU A 251 16.22 -13.75 -8.69
C LEU A 251 16.41 -15.17 -8.13
N ALA A 252 17.61 -15.76 -8.27
CA ALA A 252 17.93 -17.05 -7.65
C ALA A 252 17.89 -16.96 -6.11
N VAL A 253 18.48 -15.91 -5.51
CA VAL A 253 18.39 -15.65 -4.07
C VAL A 253 16.94 -15.50 -3.62
N ALA A 254 16.13 -14.76 -4.39
CA ALA A 254 14.70 -14.59 -4.09
C ALA A 254 13.96 -15.94 -4.11
N LEU A 255 14.18 -16.76 -5.14
CA LEU A 255 13.53 -18.05 -5.29
C LEU A 255 13.91 -19.01 -4.15
N ILE A 256 15.19 -19.06 -3.80
CA ILE A 256 15.70 -19.87 -2.68
C ILE A 256 15.11 -19.39 -1.36
N ALA A 257 15.11 -18.08 -1.11
CA ALA A 257 14.58 -17.51 0.13
C ALA A 257 13.07 -17.76 0.27
N PHE A 258 12.26 -17.50 -0.75
CA PHE A 258 10.83 -17.79 -0.71
C PHE A 258 10.53 -19.28 -0.62
N GLY A 259 11.34 -20.14 -1.26
CA GLY A 259 11.27 -21.59 -1.08
C GLY A 259 11.58 -22.03 0.35
N ALA A 260 12.60 -21.44 0.98
CA ALA A 260 12.98 -21.70 2.36
C ALA A 260 11.98 -21.11 3.37
N LEU A 261 11.28 -20.04 3.02
CA LEU A 261 10.27 -19.42 3.88
C LEU A 261 9.17 -20.40 4.26
N VAL A 262 8.70 -21.23 3.33
CA VAL A 262 7.62 -22.19 3.57
C VAL A 262 7.94 -23.20 4.70
N PRO A 263 9.07 -23.94 4.70
CA PRO A 263 9.41 -24.85 5.79
C PRO A 263 9.76 -24.12 7.09
N ILE A 264 10.29 -22.89 7.04
CA ILE A 264 10.58 -22.07 8.22
C ILE A 264 9.28 -21.69 8.92
N GLU A 265 8.32 -21.13 8.18
CA GLU A 265 7.01 -20.73 8.71
C GLU A 265 6.19 -21.91 9.24
N ARG A 266 6.31 -23.10 8.63
CA ARG A 266 5.67 -24.33 9.13
C ARG A 266 6.20 -24.80 10.49
N ARG A 267 7.45 -24.44 10.84
CA ARG A 267 8.10 -24.80 12.11
C ARG A 267 8.05 -23.69 13.13
N ALA A 268 7.69 -22.48 12.73
CA ALA A 268 7.65 -21.32 13.60
C ALA A 268 6.51 -21.46 14.64
N ALA A 269 6.81 -21.20 15.92
CA ALA A 269 5.81 -21.19 16.98
C ALA A 269 4.77 -20.05 16.81
N ALA A 270 5.15 -18.98 16.13
CA ALA A 270 4.29 -17.84 15.82
C ALA A 270 4.59 -17.32 14.42
N PRO A 271 4.18 -18.05 13.36
CA PRO A 271 4.50 -17.74 11.99
C PRO A 271 3.97 -16.35 11.58
N ILE A 272 4.70 -15.67 10.69
CA ILE A 272 4.23 -14.44 10.05
C ILE A 272 3.22 -14.78 8.97
N ILE A 273 3.50 -15.85 8.24
CA ILE A 273 2.69 -16.36 7.14
C ILE A 273 2.12 -17.73 7.55
N ALA A 274 1.00 -17.72 8.29
CA ALA A 274 0.39 -18.96 8.76
C ALA A 274 -0.10 -19.84 7.59
N PRO A 275 0.35 -21.13 7.47
CA PRO A 275 -0.04 -22.02 6.36
C PRO A 275 -1.56 -22.19 6.22
N ALA A 276 -2.31 -22.10 7.32
CA ALA A 276 -3.77 -22.17 7.32
C ALA A 276 -4.43 -21.07 6.48
N LEU A 277 -3.74 -19.95 6.26
CA LEU A 277 -4.21 -18.84 5.42
C LEU A 277 -4.09 -19.13 3.92
N PHE A 278 -3.54 -20.26 3.52
CA PHE A 278 -3.47 -20.75 2.14
C PHE A 278 -4.30 -22.02 1.93
N ALA A 279 -5.17 -22.37 2.88
CA ALA A 279 -5.93 -23.63 2.84
C ALA A 279 -6.99 -23.65 1.73
N THR A 280 -7.53 -22.49 1.32
CA THR A 280 -8.58 -22.42 0.31
C THR A 280 -8.08 -21.77 -0.99
N ARG A 281 -8.64 -22.22 -2.13
CA ARG A 281 -8.37 -21.64 -3.43
C ARG A 281 -8.69 -20.13 -3.46
N GLN A 282 -9.75 -19.71 -2.77
CA GLN A 282 -10.16 -18.32 -2.67
C GLN A 282 -9.08 -17.45 -2.02
N LEU A 283 -8.49 -17.90 -0.90
CA LEU A 283 -7.41 -17.19 -0.23
C LEU A 283 -6.17 -17.07 -1.13
N ILE A 284 -5.74 -18.18 -1.75
CA ILE A 284 -4.56 -18.20 -2.63
C ILE A 284 -4.75 -17.23 -3.82
N VAL A 285 -5.90 -17.31 -4.50
CA VAL A 285 -6.20 -16.45 -5.65
C VAL A 285 -6.27 -14.99 -5.22
N THR A 286 -6.87 -14.69 -4.06
CA THR A 286 -6.98 -13.32 -3.56
C THR A 286 -5.61 -12.72 -3.22
N TYR A 287 -4.72 -13.48 -2.57
CA TYR A 287 -3.34 -13.04 -2.32
C TYR A 287 -2.55 -12.85 -3.62
N GLY A 288 -2.72 -13.75 -4.60
CA GLY A 288 -2.12 -13.59 -5.93
C GLY A 288 -2.61 -12.33 -6.66
N LEU A 289 -3.91 -12.05 -6.59
CA LEU A 289 -4.49 -10.81 -7.12
C LEU A 289 -3.94 -9.58 -6.40
N GLU A 290 -3.73 -9.65 -5.09
CA GLU A 290 -3.19 -8.52 -4.34
C GLU A 290 -1.75 -8.19 -4.75
N VAL A 291 -0.92 -9.21 -5.05
CA VAL A 291 0.41 -8.99 -5.64
C VAL A 291 0.29 -8.29 -6.99
N LEU A 292 -0.62 -8.75 -7.86
CA LEU A 292 -0.85 -8.11 -9.18
C LEU A 292 -1.35 -6.66 -9.02
N ILE A 293 -2.27 -6.41 -8.10
CA ILE A 293 -2.79 -5.07 -7.81
C ILE A 293 -1.66 -4.15 -7.33
N GLY A 294 -0.84 -4.63 -6.40
CA GLY A 294 0.32 -3.89 -5.92
C GLY A 294 1.35 -3.60 -7.02
N LEU A 295 1.59 -4.58 -7.88
CA LEU A 295 2.48 -4.44 -9.04
C LEU A 295 2.00 -3.33 -9.99
N LEU A 296 0.71 -3.30 -10.28
CA LEU A 296 0.09 -2.27 -11.08
C LEU A 296 0.14 -0.89 -10.37
N GLU A 297 -0.07 -0.86 -9.05
CA GLU A 297 0.00 0.36 -8.24
C GLU A 297 1.41 0.96 -8.23
N GLY A 298 2.45 0.12 -8.18
CA GLY A 298 3.85 0.53 -8.28
C GLY A 298 4.16 1.33 -9.56
N ALA A 299 3.45 1.04 -10.65
CA ALA A 299 3.58 1.78 -11.91
C ALA A 299 3.02 3.21 -11.84
N LEU A 300 2.00 3.45 -11.00
CA LEU A 300 1.33 4.77 -10.92
C LEU A 300 2.28 5.87 -10.45
N PHE A 301 3.28 5.53 -9.63
CA PHE A 301 4.27 6.48 -9.14
C PHE A 301 5.15 7.08 -10.25
N PHE A 302 5.22 6.44 -11.41
CA PHE A 302 6.00 6.89 -12.56
C PHE A 302 5.18 7.71 -13.58
N ILE A 303 3.85 7.86 -13.40
CA ILE A 303 3.00 8.64 -14.30
C ILE A 303 3.48 10.09 -14.47
N PRO A 304 3.80 10.84 -13.39
CA PRO A 304 4.29 12.21 -13.56
C PRO A 304 5.59 12.28 -14.36
N ALA A 305 6.52 11.35 -14.10
CA ALA A 305 7.78 11.28 -14.84
C ALA A 305 7.57 10.94 -16.32
N ALA A 306 6.65 10.04 -16.65
CA ALA A 306 6.29 9.70 -18.02
C ALA A 306 5.69 10.91 -18.79
N LEU A 307 4.85 11.70 -18.11
CA LEU A 307 4.25 12.91 -18.70
C LEU A 307 5.28 14.02 -18.94
N VAL A 308 6.26 14.17 -18.04
CA VAL A 308 7.38 15.10 -18.22
C VAL A 308 8.27 14.64 -19.38
N ALA A 309 8.59 13.33 -19.44
CA ALA A 309 9.40 12.75 -20.53
C ALA A 309 8.77 12.92 -21.92
N ALA A 310 7.44 12.92 -22.00
CA ALA A 310 6.72 13.17 -23.25
C ALA A 310 6.83 14.65 -23.74
N ASP A 311 7.63 15.48 -23.08
CA ASP A 311 8.01 16.86 -23.42
C ASP A 311 6.83 17.84 -23.49
N ARG A 312 5.77 17.58 -22.71
CA ARG A 312 4.53 18.35 -22.80
C ARG A 312 4.15 19.09 -21.53
N LEU A 313 4.78 18.78 -20.38
CA LEU A 313 4.35 19.32 -19.09
C LEU A 313 5.51 19.65 -18.17
N THR A 314 5.33 20.73 -17.43
CA THR A 314 6.17 21.00 -16.25
C THR A 314 5.91 19.93 -15.16
N PRO A 315 6.84 19.69 -14.24
CA PRO A 315 6.62 18.77 -13.12
C PRO A 315 5.33 19.05 -12.34
N VAL A 316 4.96 20.34 -12.17
CA VAL A 316 3.70 20.77 -11.53
C VAL A 316 2.48 20.35 -12.35
N GLY A 317 2.52 20.56 -13.66
CA GLY A 317 1.43 20.18 -14.57
C GLY A 317 1.25 18.65 -14.62
N ALA A 318 2.35 17.91 -14.67
CA ALA A 318 2.34 16.44 -14.62
C ALA A 318 1.77 15.91 -13.30
N GLY A 319 2.15 16.52 -12.17
CA GLY A 319 1.57 16.22 -10.85
C GLY A 319 0.07 16.50 -10.79
N GLY A 320 -0.38 17.62 -11.36
CA GLY A 320 -1.80 17.98 -11.45
C GLY A 320 -2.63 16.96 -12.24
N ILE A 321 -2.10 16.43 -13.35
CA ILE A 321 -2.76 15.38 -14.13
C ILE A 321 -2.78 14.06 -13.37
N ALA A 322 -1.69 13.66 -12.73
CA ALA A 322 -1.65 12.47 -11.89
C ALA A 322 -2.68 12.55 -10.75
N ALA A 323 -2.91 13.76 -10.19
CA ALA A 323 -3.92 13.99 -9.17
C ALA A 323 -5.36 13.73 -9.66
N ILE A 324 -5.65 13.89 -10.96
CA ILE A 324 -6.96 13.53 -11.53
C ILE A 324 -7.20 12.02 -11.36
N GLY A 325 -6.20 11.19 -11.69
CA GLY A 325 -6.27 9.75 -11.49
C GLY A 325 -6.45 9.38 -10.01
N ALA A 326 -5.69 10.02 -9.11
CA ALA A 326 -5.80 9.81 -7.68
C ALA A 326 -7.17 10.24 -7.12
N LEU A 327 -7.75 11.33 -7.62
CA LEU A 327 -9.09 11.78 -7.26
C LEU A 327 -10.15 10.74 -7.67
N MET A 328 -10.06 10.22 -8.90
CA MET A 328 -10.96 9.18 -9.38
C MET A 328 -10.82 7.88 -8.57
N PHE A 329 -9.58 7.49 -8.24
CA PHE A 329 -9.30 6.38 -7.36
C PHE A 329 -10.06 6.49 -6.03
N VAL A 330 -9.94 7.62 -5.33
CA VAL A 330 -10.61 7.82 -4.03
C VAL A 330 -12.12 7.92 -4.17
N ALA A 331 -12.62 8.59 -5.21
CA ALA A 331 -14.06 8.75 -5.44
C ALA A 331 -14.76 7.41 -5.73
N VAL A 332 -14.06 6.45 -6.35
CA VAL A 332 -14.62 5.15 -6.70
C VAL A 332 -14.63 4.17 -5.52
N ILE A 333 -13.74 4.30 -4.52
CA ILE A 333 -13.70 3.38 -3.37
C ILE A 333 -15.08 3.17 -2.70
N PRO A 334 -15.84 4.21 -2.32
CA PRO A 334 -17.16 4.01 -1.71
C PRO A 334 -18.20 3.45 -2.68
N LEU A 335 -18.08 3.76 -3.98
CA LEU A 335 -18.95 3.19 -5.01
C LEU A 335 -18.67 1.70 -5.22
N ALA A 336 -17.38 1.31 -5.23
CA ALA A 336 -16.98 -0.09 -5.29
C ALA A 336 -17.47 -0.89 -4.08
N GLY A 337 -17.46 -0.29 -2.87
CA GLY A 337 -18.06 -0.90 -1.68
C GLY A 337 -19.55 -1.18 -1.83
N ARG A 338 -20.33 -0.23 -2.37
CA ARG A 338 -21.76 -0.45 -2.68
C ARG A 338 -21.98 -1.48 -3.80
N ALA A 339 -21.16 -1.43 -4.84
CA ALA A 339 -21.20 -2.40 -5.93
C ALA A 339 -20.88 -3.81 -5.41
N LEU A 340 -19.95 -3.96 -4.49
CA LEU A 340 -19.60 -5.21 -3.83
C LEU A 340 -20.85 -5.88 -3.20
N ASP A 341 -21.63 -5.10 -2.45
CA ASP A 341 -22.85 -5.57 -1.82
C ASP A 341 -23.91 -5.99 -2.87
N ALA A 342 -23.95 -5.29 -4.00
CA ALA A 342 -24.92 -5.52 -5.06
C ALA A 342 -24.56 -6.67 -6.02
N VAL A 343 -23.30 -6.78 -6.46
CA VAL A 343 -22.88 -7.70 -7.54
C VAL A 343 -21.80 -8.71 -7.13
N GLY A 344 -21.24 -8.62 -5.91
CA GLY A 344 -20.23 -9.52 -5.37
C GLY A 344 -18.79 -9.16 -5.75
N SER A 345 -17.83 -9.75 -5.02
CA SER A 345 -16.39 -9.43 -5.08
C SER A 345 -15.81 -9.70 -6.46
N ARG A 346 -16.13 -10.85 -7.04
CA ARG A 346 -15.64 -11.27 -8.37
C ARG A 346 -15.95 -10.25 -9.45
N THR A 347 -17.18 -9.76 -9.51
CA THR A 347 -17.61 -8.81 -10.55
C THR A 347 -16.91 -7.47 -10.39
N VAL A 348 -16.77 -6.97 -9.16
CA VAL A 348 -16.08 -5.70 -8.89
C VAL A 348 -14.61 -5.78 -9.28
N LEU A 349 -13.92 -6.88 -8.92
CA LEU A 349 -12.53 -7.10 -9.29
C LEU A 349 -12.33 -7.24 -10.81
N LEU A 350 -13.23 -7.98 -11.50
CA LEU A 350 -13.21 -8.11 -12.96
C LEU A 350 -13.35 -6.74 -13.65
N CYS A 351 -14.36 -5.96 -13.27
CA CYS A 351 -14.59 -4.64 -13.85
C CYS A 351 -13.42 -3.69 -13.54
N GLY A 352 -12.93 -3.68 -12.29
CA GLY A 352 -11.81 -2.86 -11.88
C GLY A 352 -10.54 -3.18 -12.67
N ALA A 353 -10.19 -4.46 -12.81
CA ALA A 353 -9.03 -4.89 -13.58
C ALA A 353 -9.16 -4.58 -15.08
N ALA A 354 -10.35 -4.79 -15.67
CA ALA A 354 -10.60 -4.49 -17.08
C ALA A 354 -10.48 -2.98 -17.37
N ILE A 355 -11.06 -2.13 -16.51
CA ILE A 355 -10.96 -0.67 -16.63
C ILE A 355 -9.51 -0.21 -16.45
N SER A 356 -8.76 -0.80 -15.49
CA SER A 356 -7.34 -0.52 -15.31
C SER A 356 -6.52 -0.91 -16.56
N ALA A 357 -6.79 -2.08 -17.14
CA ALA A 357 -6.12 -2.54 -18.35
C ALA A 357 -6.35 -1.57 -19.54
N LEU A 358 -7.59 -1.15 -19.74
CA LEU A 358 -7.94 -0.15 -20.76
C LEU A 358 -7.28 1.19 -20.51
N GLY A 359 -7.30 1.67 -19.27
CA GLY A 359 -6.69 2.94 -18.87
C GLY A 359 -5.18 2.96 -19.08
N LEU A 360 -4.47 1.95 -18.58
CA LEU A 360 -3.02 1.83 -18.74
C LEU A 360 -2.62 1.58 -20.21
N GLY A 361 -3.40 0.79 -20.96
CA GLY A 361 -3.19 0.56 -22.38
C GLY A 361 -3.37 1.83 -23.21
N LEU A 362 -4.41 2.62 -22.94
CA LEU A 362 -4.62 3.91 -23.59
C LEU A 362 -3.50 4.90 -23.24
N PHE A 363 -3.08 4.96 -21.98
CA PHE A 363 -1.97 5.79 -21.55
C PHE A 363 -0.67 5.42 -22.28
N ALA A 364 -0.37 4.12 -22.38
CA ALA A 364 0.80 3.62 -23.12
C ALA A 364 0.76 3.99 -24.61
N ALA A 365 -0.39 3.78 -25.25
CA ALA A 365 -0.56 4.02 -26.68
C ALA A 365 -0.50 5.52 -27.03
N ALA A 366 -1.08 6.36 -26.20
CA ALA A 366 -1.34 7.75 -26.48
C ALA A 366 -0.58 8.74 -25.56
N LEU A 367 0.57 8.33 -24.99
CA LEU A 367 1.36 9.13 -24.05
C LEU A 367 1.71 10.54 -24.59
N GLN A 368 1.92 10.66 -25.91
CA GLN A 368 2.21 11.92 -26.59
C GLN A 368 0.98 12.77 -26.90
N THR A 369 -0.24 12.25 -26.67
CA THR A 369 -1.49 12.97 -26.90
C THR A 369 -2.17 13.25 -25.57
N LEU A 370 -1.96 14.46 -25.04
CA LEU A 370 -2.29 14.84 -23.66
C LEU A 370 -3.72 14.46 -23.24
N TRP A 371 -4.74 14.78 -24.06
CA TRP A 371 -6.13 14.51 -23.70
C TRP A 371 -6.44 13.01 -23.61
N LEU A 372 -5.81 12.17 -24.45
CA LEU A 372 -5.93 10.70 -24.38
C LEU A 372 -5.16 10.14 -23.17
N ALA A 373 -3.99 10.69 -22.85
CA ALA A 373 -3.24 10.35 -21.66
C ALA A 373 -4.05 10.64 -20.39
N VAL A 374 -4.74 11.80 -20.33
CA VAL A 374 -5.63 12.16 -19.22
C VAL A 374 -6.79 11.17 -19.08
N ILE A 375 -7.43 10.79 -20.20
CA ILE A 375 -8.49 9.76 -20.19
C ILE A 375 -7.92 8.43 -19.68
N GLY A 376 -6.72 8.03 -20.16
CA GLY A 376 -6.07 6.80 -19.71
C GLY A 376 -5.82 6.79 -18.20
N ILE A 377 -5.27 7.87 -17.64
CA ILE A 377 -5.03 8.03 -16.19
C ILE A 377 -6.35 8.02 -15.41
N THR A 378 -7.38 8.69 -15.92
CA THR A 378 -8.71 8.73 -15.29
C THR A 378 -9.31 7.33 -15.21
N LEU A 379 -9.29 6.57 -16.31
CA LEU A 379 -9.75 5.18 -16.35
C LEU A 379 -8.93 4.29 -15.42
N ALA A 380 -7.60 4.43 -15.43
CA ALA A 380 -6.74 3.70 -14.52
C ALA A 380 -7.11 3.98 -13.05
N GLY A 381 -7.31 5.26 -12.68
CA GLY A 381 -7.75 5.65 -11.34
C GLY A 381 -9.09 5.03 -10.94
N ILE A 382 -10.08 5.03 -11.84
CA ILE A 382 -11.38 4.36 -11.62
C ILE A 382 -11.19 2.86 -11.38
N GLY A 383 -10.43 2.19 -12.23
CA GLY A 383 -10.16 0.76 -12.09
C GLY A 383 -9.45 0.43 -10.78
N PHE A 384 -8.43 1.19 -10.41
CA PHE A 384 -7.72 1.02 -9.14
C PHE A 384 -8.60 1.27 -7.91
N GLY A 385 -9.49 2.27 -7.96
CA GLY A 385 -10.44 2.51 -6.88
C GLY A 385 -11.36 1.31 -6.62
N ALA A 386 -11.72 0.57 -7.68
CA ALA A 386 -12.49 -0.66 -7.56
C ALA A 386 -11.63 -1.84 -7.03
N LEU A 387 -10.36 -1.96 -7.43
CA LEU A 387 -9.47 -3.04 -7.03
C LEU A 387 -9.02 -2.92 -5.56
N LEU A 388 -8.52 -1.75 -5.16
CA LEU A 388 -7.94 -1.48 -3.83
C LEU A 388 -8.97 -1.18 -2.74
N GLY A 389 -10.25 -1.07 -3.09
CA GLY A 389 -11.33 -0.78 -2.17
C GLY A 389 -11.60 -1.90 -1.16
N ALA A 390 -12.83 -2.42 -1.16
CA ALA A 390 -13.27 -3.44 -0.22
C ALA A 390 -13.14 -4.90 -0.71
N PRO A 391 -13.05 -5.24 -2.03
CA PRO A 391 -13.34 -6.59 -2.49
C PRO A 391 -12.37 -7.66 -1.96
N THR A 392 -11.06 -7.42 -2.04
CA THR A 392 -10.03 -8.39 -1.58
C THR A 392 -10.10 -8.59 -0.07
N ARG A 393 -10.28 -7.50 0.68
CA ARG A 393 -10.45 -7.55 2.15
C ARG A 393 -11.74 -8.27 2.55
N TYR A 394 -12.82 -8.09 1.79
CA TYR A 394 -14.08 -8.78 2.02
C TYR A 394 -13.93 -10.29 1.86
N ILE A 395 -13.31 -10.76 0.77
CA ILE A 395 -13.01 -12.17 0.55
C ILE A 395 -12.19 -12.73 1.72
N ILE A 396 -11.07 -12.08 2.05
CA ILE A 396 -10.16 -12.52 3.11
C ILE A 396 -10.85 -12.60 4.47
N THR A 397 -11.66 -11.60 4.84
CA THR A 397 -12.34 -11.60 6.14
C THR A 397 -13.44 -12.64 6.25
N ASN A 398 -14.04 -13.06 5.13
CA ASN A 398 -15.07 -14.10 5.12
C ASN A 398 -14.47 -15.51 5.07
N GLU A 399 -13.37 -15.70 4.34
CA GLU A 399 -12.72 -17.00 4.13
C GLU A 399 -11.74 -17.38 5.27
N ALA A 400 -11.09 -16.39 5.88
CA ALA A 400 -10.11 -16.65 6.92
C ALA A 400 -10.77 -17.06 8.24
N PRO A 401 -10.12 -17.99 9.00
CA PRO A 401 -10.57 -18.36 10.35
C PRO A 401 -10.74 -17.13 11.23
N GLN A 402 -11.79 -17.09 12.07
CA GLN A 402 -12.12 -15.92 12.90
C GLN A 402 -10.94 -15.47 13.78
N THR A 403 -10.17 -16.43 14.29
CA THR A 403 -8.98 -16.18 15.13
C THR A 403 -7.80 -15.58 14.37
N MET A 404 -7.77 -15.69 13.03
CA MET A 404 -6.66 -15.26 12.18
C MET A 404 -7.02 -14.14 11.21
N ARG A 405 -8.21 -13.55 11.30
CA ARG A 405 -8.67 -12.51 10.38
C ARG A 405 -7.74 -11.30 10.33
N ALA A 406 -7.26 -10.84 11.48
CA ALA A 406 -6.32 -9.72 11.53
C ALA A 406 -4.98 -10.07 10.84
N THR A 407 -4.46 -11.26 11.10
CA THR A 407 -3.26 -11.78 10.45
C THR A 407 -3.46 -11.91 8.93
N ALA A 408 -4.62 -12.43 8.50
CA ALA A 408 -4.95 -12.59 7.09
C ALA A 408 -5.00 -11.24 6.34
N VAL A 409 -5.61 -10.22 6.94
CA VAL A 409 -5.64 -8.85 6.38
C VAL A 409 -4.25 -8.21 6.40
N GLY A 410 -3.46 -8.46 7.45
CA GLY A 410 -2.06 -8.01 7.51
C GLY A 410 -1.23 -8.62 6.37
N LEU A 411 -1.39 -9.93 6.13
CA LEU A 411 -0.74 -10.65 5.04
C LEU A 411 -1.14 -10.09 3.66
N LEU A 412 -2.42 -9.73 3.48
CA LEU A 412 -2.87 -9.04 2.26
C LEU A 412 -2.06 -7.77 1.99
N SER A 413 -1.83 -6.94 3.01
CA SER A 413 -1.00 -5.74 2.88
C SER A 413 0.46 -6.06 2.54
N VAL A 414 1.03 -7.14 3.08
CA VAL A 414 2.38 -7.60 2.73
C VAL A 414 2.46 -7.97 1.25
N PHE A 415 1.50 -8.72 0.72
CA PHE A 415 1.46 -9.09 -0.70
C PHE A 415 1.27 -7.89 -1.62
N LEU A 416 0.45 -6.92 -1.22
CA LEU A 416 0.30 -5.65 -1.93
C LEU A 416 1.66 -4.94 -2.07
N ILE A 417 2.39 -4.79 -0.98
CA ILE A 417 3.67 -4.08 -0.98
C ILE A 417 4.76 -4.87 -1.72
N ILE A 418 4.76 -6.21 -1.65
CA ILE A 418 5.62 -7.05 -2.52
C ILE A 418 5.35 -6.71 -3.98
N GLY A 419 4.08 -6.66 -4.38
CA GLY A 419 3.68 -6.24 -5.71
C GLY A 419 4.20 -4.85 -6.06
N GLN A 420 4.04 -3.85 -5.18
CA GLN A 420 4.52 -2.47 -5.39
C GLN A 420 6.04 -2.42 -5.61
N ILE A 421 6.83 -3.18 -4.84
CA ILE A 421 8.29 -3.29 -5.01
C ILE A 421 8.63 -3.84 -6.40
N VAL A 422 8.00 -4.93 -6.78
CA VAL A 422 8.20 -5.56 -8.10
C VAL A 422 7.78 -4.60 -9.21
N GLY A 423 6.62 -3.97 -9.10
CA GLY A 423 6.09 -3.02 -10.08
C GLY A 423 6.98 -1.80 -10.26
N GLY A 424 7.41 -1.19 -9.16
CA GLY A 424 8.35 -0.06 -9.19
C GLY A 424 9.69 -0.42 -9.82
N SER A 425 10.21 -1.61 -9.52
CA SER A 425 11.46 -2.11 -10.10
C SER A 425 11.34 -2.39 -11.60
N LEU A 426 10.22 -2.98 -12.04
CA LEU A 426 9.93 -3.22 -13.46
C LEU A 426 9.75 -1.91 -14.22
N ALA A 427 9.04 -0.93 -13.65
CA ALA A 427 8.88 0.39 -14.25
C ALA A 427 10.25 1.09 -14.43
N GLY A 428 11.07 1.10 -13.36
CA GLY A 428 12.41 1.68 -13.41
C GLY A 428 13.34 0.96 -14.41
N GLY A 429 13.27 -0.35 -14.49
CA GLY A 429 14.02 -1.17 -15.45
C GLY A 429 13.61 -0.93 -16.89
N ALA A 430 12.31 -0.80 -17.16
CA ALA A 430 11.77 -0.56 -18.51
C ALA A 430 12.17 0.80 -19.08
N VAL A 431 12.35 1.81 -18.22
CA VAL A 431 12.82 3.16 -18.62
C VAL A 431 14.32 3.18 -18.96
N GLY A 432 15.07 2.13 -18.63
CA GLY A 432 16.42 1.89 -19.14
C GLY A 432 17.47 2.94 -18.78
N GLY A 433 17.26 3.72 -17.72
CA GLY A 433 18.22 4.73 -17.24
C GLY A 433 18.18 6.10 -17.91
N ARG A 434 17.20 6.36 -18.78
CA ARG A 434 16.92 7.67 -19.37
C ARG A 434 15.52 8.12 -18.98
N LEU A 435 15.41 9.15 -18.11
CA LEU A 435 14.12 9.73 -17.71
C LEU A 435 13.35 10.41 -18.86
N ASP A 436 14.03 10.69 -19.96
CA ASP A 436 13.48 11.26 -21.20
C ASP A 436 13.05 10.18 -22.23
N ASP A 437 13.21 8.89 -21.93
CA ASP A 437 12.85 7.80 -22.85
C ASP A 437 11.34 7.53 -22.88
N VAL A 438 10.63 8.25 -23.73
CA VAL A 438 9.19 8.02 -23.98
C VAL A 438 8.89 6.60 -24.40
N GLY A 439 9.80 5.96 -25.18
CA GLY A 439 9.65 4.57 -25.63
C GLY A 439 9.68 3.60 -24.45
N GLY A 440 10.58 3.80 -23.48
CA GLY A 440 10.65 3.01 -22.25
C GLY A 440 9.38 3.11 -21.41
N TYR A 441 8.82 4.32 -21.25
CA TYR A 441 7.55 4.49 -20.55
C TYR A 441 6.38 3.83 -21.28
N ARG A 442 6.29 3.97 -22.60
CA ARG A 442 5.25 3.28 -23.39
C ARG A 442 5.31 1.77 -23.22
N PHE A 443 6.51 1.19 -23.30
CA PHE A 443 6.71 -0.23 -23.07
C PHE A 443 6.30 -0.65 -21.64
N ALA A 444 6.72 0.11 -20.62
CA ALA A 444 6.36 -0.16 -19.23
C ALA A 444 4.83 -0.20 -19.05
N TYR A 445 4.12 0.83 -19.48
CA TYR A 445 2.67 0.89 -19.31
C TYR A 445 1.91 -0.11 -20.17
N ALA A 446 2.41 -0.49 -21.36
CA ALA A 446 1.86 -1.59 -22.14
C ALA A 446 2.01 -2.94 -21.41
N MET A 447 3.16 -3.18 -20.78
CA MET A 447 3.39 -4.36 -19.94
C MET A 447 2.43 -4.37 -18.73
N PHE A 448 2.24 -3.25 -18.05
CA PHE A 448 1.29 -3.17 -16.94
C PHE A 448 -0.16 -3.35 -17.39
N ALA A 449 -0.53 -2.87 -18.57
CA ALA A 449 -1.84 -3.16 -19.16
C ALA A 449 -2.03 -4.66 -19.40
N ALA A 450 -1.01 -5.36 -19.91
CA ALA A 450 -1.04 -6.81 -20.06
C ALA A 450 -1.17 -7.54 -18.72
N LEU A 451 -0.47 -7.09 -17.67
CA LEU A 451 -0.58 -7.64 -16.32
C LEU A 451 -1.97 -7.37 -15.70
N ALA A 452 -2.60 -6.25 -16.01
CA ALA A 452 -3.99 -5.99 -15.62
C ALA A 452 -4.96 -6.96 -16.30
N VAL A 453 -4.69 -7.39 -17.55
CA VAL A 453 -5.46 -8.47 -18.19
C VAL A 453 -5.26 -9.80 -17.46
N VAL A 454 -4.05 -10.09 -16.96
CA VAL A 454 -3.83 -11.27 -16.10
C VAL A 454 -4.66 -11.18 -14.82
N ALA A 455 -4.80 -9.98 -14.23
CA ALA A 455 -5.67 -9.77 -13.06
C ALA A 455 -7.15 -10.00 -13.40
N VAL A 456 -7.62 -9.65 -14.62
CA VAL A 456 -8.97 -10.02 -15.11
C VAL A 456 -9.13 -11.54 -15.12
N LEU A 457 -8.18 -12.27 -15.71
CA LEU A 457 -8.22 -13.73 -15.77
C LEU A 457 -8.16 -14.35 -14.37
N GLY A 458 -7.31 -13.83 -13.49
CA GLY A 458 -7.24 -14.26 -12.08
C GLY A 458 -8.55 -14.05 -11.34
N SER A 459 -9.24 -12.94 -11.59
CA SER A 459 -10.54 -12.65 -10.99
C SER A 459 -11.65 -13.64 -11.43
N LEU A 460 -11.53 -14.24 -12.62
CA LEU A 460 -12.44 -15.29 -13.08
C LEU A 460 -12.33 -16.58 -12.24
N LEU A 461 -11.20 -16.79 -11.56
CA LEU A 461 -10.99 -17.94 -10.70
C LEU A 461 -11.68 -17.82 -9.33
N LEU A 462 -12.14 -16.64 -8.97
CA LEU A 462 -12.88 -16.40 -7.73
C LEU A 462 -14.29 -16.97 -7.79
N ALA A 463 -14.86 -17.28 -6.63
CA ALA A 463 -16.23 -17.75 -6.52
C ALA A 463 -17.22 -16.68 -7.00
N SER A 464 -18.32 -17.13 -7.58
CA SER A 464 -19.46 -16.28 -7.93
C SER A 464 -20.20 -15.83 -6.66
N ARG A 465 -20.97 -14.74 -6.76
CA ARG A 465 -21.79 -14.22 -5.65
C ARG A 465 -22.70 -15.27 -4.99
N ALA A 466 -23.26 -16.18 -5.77
CA ALA A 466 -24.08 -17.25 -5.22
C ALA A 466 -23.28 -18.13 -4.26
N ASN A 467 -22.08 -18.54 -4.67
CA ASN A 467 -21.18 -19.37 -3.87
C ASN A 467 -20.54 -18.61 -2.69
N GLU A 468 -20.35 -17.27 -2.81
CA GLU A 468 -19.86 -16.43 -1.68
C GLU A 468 -20.86 -16.41 -0.50
N ARG A 469 -22.16 -16.50 -0.77
CA ARG A 469 -23.22 -16.51 0.25
C ARG A 469 -23.40 -17.87 0.91
N ASP A 470 -23.12 -18.94 0.17
CA ASP A 470 -23.31 -20.33 0.59
C ASP A 470 -22.03 -20.96 1.16
N ALA A 471 -20.90 -20.26 1.14
CA ALA A 471 -19.66 -20.75 1.71
C ALA A 471 -19.84 -21.03 3.22
N PRO A 472 -19.51 -22.24 3.69
CA PRO A 472 -19.66 -22.59 5.10
C PRO A 472 -18.81 -21.64 5.95
N ARG A 473 -19.45 -20.84 6.79
CA ARG A 473 -18.82 -19.88 7.71
C ARG A 473 -17.98 -20.52 8.82
N ASN A 474 -17.67 -21.84 8.71
CA ASN A 474 -16.98 -22.62 9.72
C ASN A 474 -15.87 -23.46 9.08
N ILE A 475 -14.67 -22.89 8.97
CA ILE A 475 -13.48 -23.74 8.98
C ILE A 475 -13.21 -24.03 10.47
N PRO A 476 -13.21 -25.29 10.92
CA PRO A 476 -12.90 -25.61 12.31
C PRO A 476 -11.48 -25.10 12.66
N PRO A 477 -11.24 -24.68 13.92
CA PRO A 477 -9.90 -24.28 14.32
C PRO A 477 -8.93 -25.46 14.08
N PRO A 478 -7.66 -25.17 13.73
CA PRO A 478 -6.66 -26.22 13.59
C PRO A 478 -6.62 -27.02 14.89
N GLN A 479 -6.75 -28.34 14.78
CA GLN A 479 -6.58 -29.23 15.90
C GLN A 479 -5.16 -29.07 16.42
N ALA A 480 -5.04 -28.78 17.72
CA ALA A 480 -3.79 -28.54 18.42
C ALA A 480 -2.86 -29.76 18.41
#